data_d4d734c273f3f6d8901d430642085228
#
_entry.id   d4d734c273f3f6d8901d430642085228
#
_cell.length_a   1.000
_cell.length_b   1.000
_cell.length_c   1.000
_cell.angle_alpha   90.00
_cell.angle_beta   90.00
_cell.angle_gamma   90.00
#
_symmetry.space_group_name_H-M   'P 1'
#
loop_
_entity.id
_entity.type
_entity.pdbx_description
1 polymer ?
#
loop_
_entity_poly.entity_id
_entity_poly.type
_entity_poly.pdbx_seq_one_letter_code
_entity_poly.pdbx_strand_id
1 'polypeptide(L)'
;MSYHRWNSPVSGTVVKDYNLYGSYYSETLPQGFESPNSPDPAAPNDFQAYITETASRAVIFIKADNPKIGLMCFVAVGMAEVLGNEIIVKVGQHINKGDQLGIFHFGGSTHVLLFRSGVNVKFNLHGQEPSLGSHNIKVHDEIARVE
;
A
#
# COMPACT_ATOMS: atom_id res chain seq x y z
N MET A 1 -12.54 -1.63 -14.05
CA MET A 1 -11.31 -2.44 -13.90
C MET A 1 -10.41 -1.70 -12.95
N SER A 2 -10.03 -2.27 -11.81
CA SER A 2 -9.17 -1.62 -10.83
C SER A 2 -7.70 -1.65 -11.28
N TYR A 3 -6.93 -0.65 -10.88
CA TYR A 3 -5.50 -0.60 -11.14
C TYR A 3 -4.75 -1.32 -10.00
N HIS A 4 -4.08 -2.41 -10.31
CA HIS A 4 -3.43 -3.27 -9.29
C HIS A 4 -1.89 -3.23 -9.33
N ARG A 5 -1.29 -2.31 -10.08
CA ARG A 5 0.16 -2.14 -10.13
C ARG A 5 0.65 -1.22 -9.02
N TRP A 6 1.83 -1.49 -8.50
CA TRP A 6 2.50 -0.63 -7.52
C TRP A 6 3.49 0.25 -8.22
N ASN A 7 3.44 1.54 -7.93
CA ASN A 7 4.37 2.50 -8.49
C ASN A 7 5.25 3.07 -7.38
N SER A 8 6.53 3.29 -7.69
CA SER A 8 7.45 3.84 -6.71
C SER A 8 7.04 5.25 -6.28
N PRO A 9 6.93 5.51 -4.98
CA PRO A 9 6.63 6.84 -4.47
C PRO A 9 7.82 7.80 -4.56
N VAL A 10 9.04 7.27 -4.77
CA VAL A 10 10.29 8.03 -4.79
C VAL A 10 11.25 7.50 -5.86
N SER A 11 12.20 8.32 -6.30
CA SER A 11 13.39 7.83 -6.98
C SER A 11 14.43 7.34 -5.98
N GLY A 12 15.14 6.25 -6.28
CA GLY A 12 16.12 5.68 -5.38
C GLY A 12 16.60 4.30 -5.78
N THR A 13 17.35 3.66 -4.91
CA THR A 13 17.88 2.31 -5.14
C THR A 13 17.18 1.30 -4.23
N VAL A 14 16.72 0.20 -4.79
CA VAL A 14 16.19 -0.93 -4.03
C VAL A 14 17.32 -1.60 -3.27
N VAL A 15 17.22 -1.64 -1.94
CA VAL A 15 18.29 -2.19 -1.09
C VAL A 15 17.92 -3.54 -0.49
N LYS A 16 16.62 -3.86 -0.42
CA LYS A 16 16.11 -5.17 0.03
C LYS A 16 14.68 -5.34 -0.45
N ASP A 17 14.31 -6.56 -0.80
CA ASP A 17 12.93 -6.95 -1.06
C ASP A 17 12.66 -8.38 -0.57
N TYR A 18 11.44 -8.67 -0.21
CA TYR A 18 10.96 -10.01 0.13
C TYR A 18 9.43 -10.05 0.24
N ASN A 19 8.88 -11.26 0.09
CA ASN A 19 7.49 -11.55 0.41
C ASN A 19 7.38 -12.15 1.81
N LEU A 20 6.40 -11.67 2.59
CA LEU A 20 5.93 -12.29 3.81
C LEU A 20 4.63 -13.02 3.49
N TYR A 21 4.62 -14.31 3.70
CA TYR A 21 3.40 -15.10 3.55
C TYR A 21 2.50 -14.86 4.77
N GLY A 22 1.20 -14.76 4.51
CA GLY A 22 0.20 -14.52 5.54
C GLY A 22 -1.11 -15.25 5.23
N SER A 23 -2.15 -14.98 6.00
CA SER A 23 -3.49 -15.48 5.74
C SER A 23 -4.06 -14.82 4.48
N TYR A 24 -4.90 -15.56 3.76
CA TYR A 24 -5.48 -15.06 2.51
C TYR A 24 -6.71 -14.20 2.75
N TYR A 25 -7.55 -14.62 3.63
CA TYR A 25 -8.78 -13.89 3.99
C TYR A 25 -9.05 -14.12 5.47
N SER A 26 -9.25 -13.05 6.19
CA SER A 26 -9.82 -13.16 7.52
C SER A 26 -10.55 -11.87 7.85
N GLU A 27 -11.84 -11.94 7.71
CA GLU A 27 -12.78 -10.96 8.20
C GLU A 27 -13.39 -11.51 9.47
N THR A 28 -13.45 -10.71 10.55
CA THR A 28 -14.13 -11.17 11.76
C THR A 28 -15.63 -11.06 11.55
N LEU A 29 -16.32 -12.20 11.69
CA LEU A 29 -17.76 -12.32 11.50
C LEU A 29 -18.63 -11.23 12.18
N PRO A 30 -18.31 -10.72 13.39
CA PRO A 30 -19.15 -9.68 14.02
C PRO A 30 -19.06 -8.31 13.39
N GLN A 31 -18.05 -8.03 12.59
CA GLN A 31 -17.81 -6.69 12.03
C GLN A 31 -17.94 -6.65 10.50
N GLY A 32 -18.17 -7.77 9.85
CA GLY A 32 -18.44 -7.82 8.41
C GLY A 32 -19.88 -7.51 8.04
N PHE A 33 -20.76 -7.31 9.02
CA PHE A 33 -22.20 -7.16 8.77
C PHE A 33 -22.80 -6.12 9.70
N GLU A 34 -23.30 -5.06 9.12
CA GLU A 34 -24.12 -4.06 9.82
C GLU A 34 -25.49 -4.64 10.21
N SER A 35 -25.94 -5.65 9.47
CA SER A 35 -27.14 -6.43 9.77
C SER A 35 -26.90 -7.91 9.41
N PRO A 36 -27.72 -8.85 9.97
CA PRO A 36 -27.64 -10.27 9.65
C PRO A 36 -27.78 -10.61 8.15
N ASN A 37 -28.26 -9.67 7.36
CA ASN A 37 -28.67 -9.90 5.96
C ASN A 37 -27.82 -9.11 4.95
N SER A 38 -26.89 -8.26 5.37
CA SER A 38 -26.09 -7.47 4.44
C SER A 38 -24.71 -7.13 5.01
N PRO A 39 -23.67 -7.14 4.17
CA PRO A 39 -22.32 -6.73 4.58
C PRO A 39 -22.30 -5.27 5.02
N ASP A 40 -21.52 -4.97 6.05
CA ASP A 40 -21.18 -3.60 6.40
C ASP A 40 -20.25 -3.00 5.32
N PRO A 41 -20.67 -1.94 4.61
CA PRO A 41 -19.84 -1.31 3.59
C PRO A 41 -18.57 -0.67 4.16
N ALA A 42 -18.50 -0.38 5.46
CA ALA A 42 -17.33 0.15 6.14
C ALA A 42 -16.34 -0.95 6.57
N ALA A 43 -16.76 -2.21 6.59
CA ALA A 43 -15.93 -3.32 7.06
C ALA A 43 -14.52 -3.37 6.44
N PRO A 44 -14.31 -3.17 5.11
CA PRO A 44 -12.96 -3.15 4.54
C PRO A 44 -12.07 -2.05 5.12
N ASN A 45 -12.61 -0.92 5.53
CA ASN A 45 -11.85 0.15 6.16
C ASN A 45 -11.56 -0.14 7.63
N ASP A 46 -12.51 -0.69 8.34
CA ASP A 46 -12.40 -0.98 9.78
C ASP A 46 -11.39 -2.11 10.06
N PHE A 47 -11.18 -2.99 9.10
CA PHE A 47 -10.24 -4.11 9.19
C PHE A 47 -8.83 -3.83 8.66
N GLN A 48 -8.51 -2.63 8.18
CA GLN A 48 -7.22 -2.35 7.55
C GLN A 48 -6.03 -2.67 8.45
N ALA A 49 -6.09 -2.36 9.73
CA ALA A 49 -5.03 -2.67 10.68
C ALA A 49 -4.79 -4.17 10.80
N TYR A 50 -5.85 -4.95 10.97
CA TYR A 50 -5.77 -6.40 11.09
C TYR A 50 -5.28 -7.07 9.79
N ILE A 51 -5.82 -6.66 8.64
CA ILE A 51 -5.39 -7.17 7.33
C ILE A 51 -3.91 -6.86 7.10
N THR A 52 -3.47 -5.65 7.43
CA THR A 52 -2.06 -5.23 7.28
C THR A 52 -1.12 -6.10 8.11
N GLU A 53 -1.56 -6.59 9.26
CA GLU A 53 -0.76 -7.46 10.12
C GLU A 53 -0.77 -8.92 9.66
N THR A 54 -1.89 -9.42 9.15
CA THR A 54 -2.09 -10.87 8.93
C THR A 54 -1.99 -11.30 7.47
N ALA A 55 -2.28 -10.43 6.51
CA ALA A 55 -2.30 -10.77 5.10
C ALA A 55 -0.89 -10.98 4.51
N SER A 56 -0.83 -11.63 3.35
CA SER A 56 0.40 -11.70 2.55
C SER A 56 0.88 -10.31 2.15
N ARG A 57 2.17 -10.04 2.29
CA ARG A 57 2.77 -8.71 2.06
C ARG A 57 4.03 -8.81 1.22
N ALA A 58 4.18 -7.89 0.29
CA ALA A 58 5.48 -7.61 -0.34
C ALA A 58 6.12 -6.42 0.36
N VAL A 59 7.39 -6.54 0.70
CA VAL A 59 8.17 -5.53 1.43
C VAL A 59 9.36 -5.13 0.59
N ILE A 60 9.49 -3.84 0.29
CA ILE A 60 10.57 -3.28 -0.51
C ILE A 60 11.20 -2.11 0.24
N PHE A 61 12.49 -2.22 0.52
CA PHE A 61 13.27 -1.12 1.09
C PHE A 61 13.95 -0.34 -0.03
N ILE A 62 13.76 0.97 -0.02
CA ILE A 62 14.29 1.89 -1.02
C ILE A 62 15.15 2.94 -0.30
N LYS A 63 16.40 3.06 -0.72
CA LYS A 63 17.25 4.20 -0.36
C LYS A 63 16.94 5.31 -1.36
N ALA A 64 16.10 6.27 -0.94
CA ALA A 64 15.68 7.38 -1.79
C ALA A 64 16.87 8.28 -2.15
N ASP A 65 16.85 8.84 -3.36
CA ASP A 65 17.83 9.83 -3.82
C ASP A 65 17.72 11.14 -3.03
N ASN A 66 16.49 11.47 -2.59
CA ASN A 66 16.28 12.60 -1.71
C ASN A 66 16.79 12.28 -0.29
N PRO A 67 17.86 12.97 0.20
CA PRO A 67 18.45 12.69 1.49
C PRO A 67 17.52 13.00 2.67
N LYS A 68 16.51 13.87 2.50
CA LYS A 68 15.50 14.13 3.52
C LYS A 68 14.65 12.89 3.79
N ILE A 69 14.41 12.05 2.78
CA ILE A 69 13.70 10.77 2.92
C ILE A 69 14.68 9.70 3.41
N GLY A 70 15.79 9.52 2.72
CA GLY A 70 16.78 8.49 2.98
C GLY A 70 16.21 7.08 2.81
N LEU A 71 16.38 6.20 3.80
CA LEU A 71 15.80 4.85 3.75
C LEU A 71 14.31 4.89 4.07
N MET A 72 13.50 4.31 3.21
CA MET A 72 12.07 4.10 3.42
C MET A 72 11.68 2.65 3.11
N CYS A 73 10.50 2.24 3.58
CA CYS A 73 9.94 0.94 3.29
C CYS A 73 8.58 1.10 2.62
N PHE A 74 8.40 0.43 1.50
CA PHE A 74 7.14 0.25 0.81
C PHE A 74 6.61 -1.14 1.14
N VAL A 75 5.37 -1.22 1.64
CA VAL A 75 4.70 -2.48 1.93
C VAL A 75 3.43 -2.56 1.09
N ALA A 76 3.35 -3.54 0.21
CA ALA A 76 2.13 -3.88 -0.50
C ALA A 76 1.41 -5.00 0.27
N VAL A 77 0.19 -4.74 0.69
CA VAL A 77 -0.62 -5.67 1.49
C VAL A 77 -1.67 -6.29 0.60
N GLY A 78 -1.61 -7.59 0.43
CA GLY A 78 -2.66 -8.35 -0.25
C GLY A 78 -3.93 -8.35 0.57
N MET A 79 -5.08 -8.41 -0.11
CA MET A 79 -6.38 -8.41 0.53
C MET A 79 -7.27 -9.48 -0.10
N ALA A 80 -8.06 -10.18 0.71
CA ALA A 80 -8.99 -11.21 0.28
C ALA A 80 -8.31 -12.35 -0.52
N GLU A 81 -8.77 -12.63 -1.70
CA GLU A 81 -8.31 -13.73 -2.57
C GLU A 81 -6.94 -13.47 -3.24
N VAL A 82 -6.24 -12.40 -2.86
CA VAL A 82 -4.97 -12.01 -3.48
C VAL A 82 -3.82 -12.88 -3.01
N LEU A 83 -3.58 -13.94 -3.74
CA LEU A 83 -2.53 -14.93 -3.48
C LEU A 83 -1.14 -14.50 -3.95
N GLY A 84 -1.04 -13.47 -4.78
CA GLY A 84 0.19 -13.12 -5.46
C GLY A 84 0.58 -11.66 -5.34
N ASN A 85 1.52 -11.37 -4.45
CA ASN A 85 2.29 -10.14 -4.48
C ASN A 85 3.54 -10.42 -5.35
N GLU A 86 3.56 -9.93 -6.58
CA GLU A 86 4.70 -10.08 -7.47
C GLU A 86 5.58 -8.84 -7.42
N ILE A 87 6.79 -8.98 -6.90
CA ILE A 87 7.83 -7.96 -6.94
C ILE A 87 8.58 -8.11 -8.27
N ILE A 88 8.66 -7.04 -9.07
CA ILE A 88 9.34 -7.06 -10.38
C ILE A 88 10.69 -6.34 -10.38
N VAL A 89 11.00 -5.59 -9.34
CA VAL A 89 12.28 -4.91 -9.16
C VAL A 89 13.30 -5.82 -8.48
N LYS A 90 14.59 -5.46 -8.55
CA LYS A 90 15.68 -6.26 -7.98
C LYS A 90 16.51 -5.41 -7.04
N VAL A 91 17.07 -6.05 -6.01
CA VAL A 91 18.09 -5.42 -5.13
C VAL A 91 19.24 -4.88 -5.97
N GLY A 92 19.62 -3.64 -5.69
CA GLY A 92 20.64 -2.88 -6.44
C GLY A 92 20.10 -2.11 -7.65
N GLN A 93 18.85 -2.34 -8.06
CA GLN A 93 18.22 -1.60 -9.15
C GLN A 93 17.93 -0.17 -8.71
N HIS A 94 18.33 0.82 -9.51
CA HIS A 94 17.85 2.19 -9.39
C HIS A 94 16.50 2.32 -10.10
N ILE A 95 15.55 2.96 -9.44
CA ILE A 95 14.18 3.18 -9.90
C ILE A 95 13.85 4.68 -9.85
N ASN A 96 13.03 5.15 -10.78
CA ASN A 96 12.49 6.49 -10.77
C ASN A 96 11.14 6.52 -10.04
N LYS A 97 10.78 7.68 -9.49
CA LYS A 97 9.42 7.91 -9.01
C LYS A 97 8.41 7.61 -10.12
N GLY A 98 7.40 6.79 -9.82
CA GLY A 98 6.40 6.34 -10.76
C GLY A 98 6.72 5.02 -11.47
N ASP A 99 7.96 4.53 -11.43
CA ASP A 99 8.30 3.22 -12.00
C ASP A 99 7.53 2.11 -11.29
N GLN A 100 7.17 1.08 -12.04
CA GLN A 100 6.44 -0.05 -11.49
C GLN A 100 7.35 -0.89 -10.56
N LEU A 101 6.89 -1.12 -9.33
CA LEU A 101 7.55 -1.98 -8.34
C LEU A 101 7.05 -3.41 -8.37
N GLY A 102 5.80 -3.60 -8.73
CA GLY A 102 5.15 -4.90 -8.69
C GLY A 102 3.67 -4.83 -9.03
N ILE A 103 2.97 -5.92 -8.77
CA ILE A 103 1.55 -6.06 -9.07
C ILE A 103 0.86 -6.98 -8.05
N PHE A 104 -0.39 -6.68 -7.75
CA PHE A 104 -1.30 -7.62 -7.10
C PHE A 104 -2.01 -8.48 -8.15
N HIS A 105 -1.93 -9.77 -8.01
CA HIS A 105 -2.74 -10.70 -8.78
C HIS A 105 -4.06 -10.92 -8.03
N PHE A 106 -5.18 -10.54 -8.63
CA PHE A 106 -6.55 -10.66 -8.10
C PHE A 106 -6.91 -9.75 -6.90
N GLY A 107 -7.69 -8.71 -7.14
CA GLY A 107 -8.53 -8.02 -6.17
C GLY A 107 -7.83 -7.05 -5.20
N GLY A 108 -8.57 -6.57 -4.24
CA GLY A 108 -8.32 -5.49 -3.32
C GLY A 108 -6.98 -5.46 -2.59
N SER A 109 -6.54 -4.28 -2.24
CA SER A 109 -5.18 -4.09 -1.75
C SER A 109 -4.99 -2.75 -1.06
N THR A 110 -3.99 -2.67 -0.21
CA THR A 110 -3.55 -1.42 0.39
C THR A 110 -2.03 -1.30 0.34
N HIS A 111 -1.53 -0.09 0.51
CA HIS A 111 -0.11 0.19 0.60
C HIS A 111 0.21 0.91 1.90
N VAL A 112 1.32 0.55 2.52
CA VAL A 112 1.86 1.24 3.68
C VAL A 112 3.24 1.77 3.33
N LEU A 113 3.47 3.05 3.57
CA LEU A 113 4.77 3.69 3.42
C LEU A 113 5.34 4.01 4.80
N LEU A 114 6.49 3.45 5.13
CA LEU A 114 7.17 3.69 6.39
C LEU A 114 8.40 4.55 6.13
N PHE A 115 8.48 5.66 6.84
CA PHE A 115 9.60 6.58 6.80
C PHE A 115 10.39 6.52 8.09
N ARG A 116 11.65 6.94 8.06
CA ARG A 116 12.46 7.10 9.27
C ARG A 116 11.85 8.18 10.18
N SER A 117 12.14 8.07 11.44
CA SER A 117 11.85 9.15 12.38
C SER A 117 12.45 10.48 11.89
N GLY A 118 11.72 11.57 12.06
CA GLY A 118 12.13 12.91 11.65
C GLY A 118 11.84 13.28 10.19
N VAL A 119 11.31 12.37 9.36
CA VAL A 119 10.80 12.73 8.03
C VAL A 119 9.46 13.43 8.20
N ASN A 120 9.39 14.70 7.81
CA ASN A 120 8.15 15.47 7.85
C ASN A 120 7.36 15.28 6.55
N VAL A 121 6.22 14.58 6.65
CA VAL A 121 5.34 14.27 5.51
C VAL A 121 4.09 15.13 5.60
N LYS A 122 3.86 15.95 4.58
CA LYS A 122 2.65 16.75 4.45
C LYS A 122 1.74 16.15 3.37
N PHE A 123 0.55 15.73 3.77
CA PHE A 123 -0.41 15.12 2.85
C PHE A 123 -1.09 16.14 1.95
N ASN A 124 -1.37 15.73 0.71
CA ASN A 124 -2.22 16.41 -0.25
C ASN A 124 -3.38 15.48 -0.61
N LEU A 125 -4.50 15.65 0.07
CA LEU A 125 -5.71 14.84 -0.16
C LEU A 125 -6.65 15.47 -1.20
N HIS A 126 -6.17 16.46 -1.98
CA HIS A 126 -6.95 17.14 -3.03
C HIS A 126 -8.28 17.73 -2.51
N GLY A 127 -8.28 18.24 -1.28
CA GLY A 127 -9.46 18.83 -0.63
C GLY A 127 -10.51 17.82 -0.18
N GLN A 128 -10.15 16.54 -0.12
CA GLN A 128 -11.05 15.48 0.33
C GLN A 128 -10.71 15.03 1.75
N GLU A 129 -11.75 14.63 2.48
CA GLU A 129 -11.61 13.91 3.74
C GLU A 129 -11.68 12.39 3.45
N PRO A 130 -10.88 11.57 4.12
CA PRO A 130 -10.96 10.12 3.99
C PRO A 130 -12.35 9.62 4.39
N SER A 131 -13.07 9.03 3.45
CA SER A 131 -14.42 8.50 3.67
C SER A 131 -14.83 7.55 2.55
N LEU A 132 -15.92 6.81 2.75
CA LEU A 132 -16.54 5.98 1.71
C LEU A 132 -17.07 6.81 0.53
N GLY A 133 -17.37 8.09 0.74
CA GLY A 133 -17.85 9.02 -0.28
C GLY A 133 -16.76 9.80 -1.01
N SER A 134 -15.48 9.60 -0.67
CA SER A 134 -14.39 10.30 -1.34
C SER A 134 -14.15 9.78 -2.76
N HIS A 135 -13.70 10.68 -3.64
CA HIS A 135 -13.36 10.31 -5.00
C HIS A 135 -11.96 9.72 -5.07
N ASN A 136 -11.74 8.83 -6.03
CA ASN A 136 -10.42 8.26 -6.26
C ASN A 136 -9.42 9.34 -6.68
N ILE A 137 -8.26 9.36 -6.04
CA ILE A 137 -7.09 10.11 -6.51
C ILE A 137 -6.53 9.39 -7.73
N LYS A 138 -6.19 10.12 -8.78
CA LYS A 138 -5.67 9.52 -10.02
C LYS A 138 -4.31 8.87 -9.77
N VAL A 139 -4.04 7.82 -10.53
CA VAL A 139 -2.71 7.17 -10.53
C VAL A 139 -1.65 8.19 -10.92
N HIS A 140 -0.54 8.24 -10.19
CA HIS A 140 0.58 9.18 -10.34
C HIS A 140 0.31 10.62 -9.87
N ASP A 141 -0.86 10.92 -9.34
CA ASP A 141 -1.08 12.21 -8.68
C ASP A 141 -0.27 12.29 -7.37
N GLU A 142 0.08 13.53 -7.02
CA GLU A 142 0.76 13.81 -5.77
C GLU A 142 -0.18 13.57 -4.58
N ILE A 143 0.23 12.72 -3.65
CA ILE A 143 -0.51 12.44 -2.41
C ILE A 143 0.17 13.01 -1.16
N ALA A 144 1.46 13.33 -1.26
CA ALA A 144 2.21 13.91 -0.16
C ALA A 144 3.52 14.57 -0.64
N ARG A 145 4.06 15.46 0.19
CA ARG A 145 5.40 16.05 0.05
C ARG A 145 6.22 15.84 1.30
N VAL A 146 7.53 15.75 1.14
CA VAL A 146 8.50 15.77 2.24
C VAL A 146 9.10 17.16 2.33
N GLU A 147 8.95 17.81 3.50
CA GLU A 147 9.45 19.17 3.79
C GLU A 147 10.82 19.16 4.48
#